data_01dc50a4687ca0118600f276e29d881b
#
_entry.id   01dc50a4687ca0118600f276e29d881b
#
_cell.length_a   1.000
_cell.length_b   1.000
_cell.length_c   1.000
_cell.angle_alpha   90.00
_cell.angle_beta   90.00
_cell.angle_gamma   90.00
#
_symmetry.space_group_name_H-M   'P 1'
#
loop_
_entity.id
_entity.type
_entity.pdbx_description
1 polymer ?
#
loop_
_entity_poly.entity_id
_entity_poly.type
_entity_poly.pdbx_seq_one_letter_code
_entity_poly.pdbx_strand_id
1 'polypeptide(L)'
;MLEMKVHGVNLDVITNQPVIILKDAESHRFLPIWIGQFEATSILMEMQGVKPPRPLTHDLLRTIIDNLQASVIQIVINDLKDGTFFAKIHITKDTTQLEIDARPSDAIALAVRAKVPIFADEKVLDTASIVSESGEEEEIARFRDFLKDVDPEDFTK
;
A
#
# COMPACT_ATOMS: atom_id res chain seq x y z
N MET A 1 3.09 10.07 -12.24
CA MET A 1 2.80 9.65 -10.86
C MET A 1 1.33 9.89 -10.57
N LEU A 2 0.62 8.86 -10.16
CA LEU A 2 -0.83 8.93 -9.96
C LEU A 2 -1.19 8.67 -8.51
N GLU A 3 -2.13 9.46 -7.98
CA GLU A 3 -2.61 9.26 -6.61
C GLU A 3 -3.48 8.02 -6.53
N MET A 4 -3.20 7.20 -5.51
CA MET A 4 -3.91 5.97 -5.23
C MET A 4 -4.59 6.07 -3.88
N LYS A 5 -5.71 5.37 -3.74
CA LYS A 5 -6.40 5.21 -2.46
C LYS A 5 -6.40 3.74 -2.07
N VAL A 6 -6.38 3.48 -0.78
CA VAL A 6 -6.55 2.10 -0.30
C VAL A 6 -8.00 1.72 -0.52
N HIS A 7 -8.23 0.78 -1.44
CA HIS A 7 -9.57 0.25 -1.71
C HIS A 7 -9.98 -0.80 -0.69
N GLY A 8 -9.03 -1.59 -0.24
CA GLY A 8 -9.26 -2.60 0.77
C GLY A 8 -8.07 -3.52 0.97
N VAL A 9 -8.18 -4.35 1.99
CA VAL A 9 -7.24 -5.45 2.25
C VAL A 9 -8.04 -6.73 2.22
N ASN A 10 -7.68 -7.63 1.31
CA ASN A 10 -8.35 -8.92 1.15
C ASN A 10 -7.40 -10.03 1.54
N LEU A 11 -7.97 -11.12 2.02
CA LEU A 11 -7.20 -12.34 2.28
C LEU A 11 -7.34 -13.26 1.07
N ASP A 12 -6.22 -13.66 0.50
CA ASP A 12 -6.21 -14.70 -0.51
C ASP A 12 -6.48 -16.03 0.20
N VAL A 13 -7.66 -16.61 -0.03
CA VAL A 13 -8.10 -17.82 0.66
C VAL A 13 -7.29 -19.05 0.30
N ILE A 14 -6.62 -19.05 -0.84
CA ILE A 14 -5.81 -20.18 -1.31
C ILE A 14 -4.46 -20.17 -0.59
N THR A 15 -3.83 -19.01 -0.48
CA THR A 15 -2.50 -18.85 0.12
C THR A 15 -2.52 -18.42 1.56
N ASN A 16 -3.67 -17.94 2.03
CA ASN A 16 -3.82 -17.29 3.33
C ASN A 16 -2.93 -16.05 3.48
N GLN A 17 -2.59 -15.43 2.35
CA GLN A 17 -1.75 -14.23 2.31
C GLN A 17 -2.60 -12.99 2.02
N PRO A 18 -2.41 -11.91 2.80
CA PRO A 18 -3.14 -10.67 2.55
C PRO A 18 -2.71 -9.96 1.28
N VAL A 19 -3.66 -9.32 0.64
CA VAL A 19 -3.43 -8.47 -0.54
C VAL A 19 -4.02 -7.10 -0.24
N ILE A 20 -3.21 -6.07 -0.34
CA ILE A 20 -3.72 -4.71 -0.31
C ILE A 20 -4.04 -4.26 -1.74
N ILE A 21 -5.18 -3.63 -1.91
CA ILE A 21 -5.63 -3.16 -3.20
C ILE A 21 -5.64 -1.64 -3.17
N LEU A 22 -4.83 -1.05 -4.04
CA LEU A 22 -4.82 0.39 -4.27
C LEU A 22 -5.63 0.68 -5.52
N LYS A 23 -6.39 1.76 -5.51
CA LYS A 23 -7.20 2.18 -6.64
C LYS A 23 -6.81 3.60 -7.07
N ASP A 24 -6.62 3.78 -8.38
CA ASP A 24 -6.45 5.09 -8.98
C ASP A 24 -7.79 5.83 -8.94
N ALA A 25 -7.77 7.07 -8.43
CA ALA A 25 -8.98 7.86 -8.28
C ALA A 25 -9.60 8.30 -9.62
N GLU A 26 -8.80 8.42 -10.67
CA GLU A 26 -9.24 8.97 -11.96
C GLU A 26 -9.46 7.92 -13.04
N SER A 27 -8.78 6.80 -12.96
CA SER A 27 -8.95 5.69 -13.89
C SER A 27 -9.43 4.46 -13.11
N HIS A 28 -9.93 3.46 -13.81
CA HIS A 28 -10.39 2.23 -13.17
C HIS A 28 -9.26 1.22 -13.05
N ARG A 29 -8.06 1.69 -12.67
CA ARG A 29 -6.91 0.83 -12.46
C ARG A 29 -6.76 0.48 -10.99
N PHE A 30 -6.52 -0.79 -10.73
CA PHE A 30 -6.27 -1.33 -9.41
C PHE A 30 -4.86 -1.89 -9.35
N LEU A 31 -4.17 -1.63 -8.26
CA LEU A 31 -2.83 -2.17 -8.02
C LEU A 31 -2.88 -3.11 -6.82
N PRO A 32 -2.84 -4.43 -7.05
CA PRO A 32 -2.76 -5.40 -5.95
C PRO A 32 -1.31 -5.58 -5.51
N ILE A 33 -1.09 -5.58 -4.19
CA ILE A 33 0.23 -5.81 -3.62
C ILE A 33 0.07 -6.84 -2.50
N TRP A 34 0.78 -7.96 -2.60
CA TRP A 34 0.80 -8.97 -1.54
C TRP A 34 1.69 -8.48 -0.41
N ILE A 35 1.20 -8.59 0.82
CA ILE A 35 1.88 -8.05 2.02
C ILE A 35 1.86 -9.09 3.14
N GLY A 36 2.67 -8.87 4.17
CA GLY A 36 2.69 -9.74 5.34
C GLY A 36 1.45 -9.56 6.21
N GLN A 37 1.15 -10.57 7.02
CA GLN A 37 -0.03 -10.55 7.89
C GLN A 37 0.05 -9.45 8.95
N PHE A 38 1.23 -9.22 9.52
CA PHE A 38 1.40 -8.18 10.55
C PHE A 38 1.19 -6.79 9.98
N GLU A 39 1.71 -6.54 8.78
CA GLU A 39 1.54 -5.26 8.09
C GLU A 39 0.08 -5.06 7.67
N ALA A 40 -0.58 -6.11 7.20
CA ALA A 40 -2.00 -6.06 6.85
C ALA A 40 -2.87 -5.73 8.07
N THR A 41 -2.60 -6.39 9.19
CA THR A 41 -3.30 -6.12 10.44
C THR A 41 -3.10 -4.67 10.88
N SER A 42 -1.87 -4.18 10.78
CA SER A 42 -1.52 -2.80 11.13
C SER A 42 -2.33 -1.79 10.30
N ILE A 43 -2.41 -2.02 8.99
CA ILE A 43 -3.17 -1.16 8.09
C ILE A 43 -4.67 -1.21 8.40
N LEU A 44 -5.22 -2.42 8.57
CA LEU A 44 -6.64 -2.60 8.86
C LEU A 44 -7.05 -1.96 10.18
N MET A 45 -6.26 -2.10 11.22
CA MET A 45 -6.55 -1.49 12.52
C MET A 45 -6.69 0.03 12.39
N GLU A 46 -5.77 0.66 11.69
CA GLU A 46 -5.83 2.11 11.48
C GLU A 46 -7.04 2.52 10.64
N MET A 47 -7.33 1.78 9.58
CA MET A 47 -8.48 2.05 8.72
C MET A 47 -9.81 1.86 9.45
N GLN A 48 -9.88 0.94 10.38
CA GLN A 48 -11.07 0.66 11.18
C GLN A 48 -11.18 1.50 12.44
N GLY A 49 -10.20 2.36 12.69
CA GLY A 49 -10.19 3.21 13.89
C GLY A 49 -9.94 2.46 15.17
N VAL A 50 -9.36 1.27 15.11
CA VAL A 50 -9.02 0.46 16.29
C VAL A 50 -7.71 0.97 16.86
N LYS A 51 -7.73 1.36 18.13
CA LYS A 51 -6.52 1.83 18.83
C LYS A 51 -6.01 0.74 19.74
N PRO A 52 -4.78 0.26 19.53
CA PRO A 52 -4.18 -0.73 20.45
C PRO A 52 -3.83 -0.06 21.79
N PRO A 53 -3.74 -0.83 22.90
CA PRO A 53 -3.38 -0.27 24.20
C PRO A 53 -1.97 0.29 24.28
N ARG A 54 -1.07 -0.22 23.42
CA ARG A 54 0.30 0.28 23.29
C ARG A 54 0.62 0.50 21.83
N PRO A 55 1.56 1.43 21.49
CA PRO A 55 1.91 1.69 20.10
C PRO A 55 2.42 0.45 19.37
N LEU A 56 1.93 0.22 18.16
CA LEU A 56 2.49 -0.78 17.26
C LEU A 56 3.71 -0.19 16.54
N THR A 57 4.38 -1.03 15.75
CA THR A 57 5.62 -0.63 15.04
C THR A 57 5.43 0.62 14.20
N HIS A 58 4.33 0.71 13.44
CA HIS A 58 4.09 1.86 12.56
C HIS A 58 3.64 3.10 13.33
N ASP A 59 2.96 2.92 14.47
CA ASP A 59 2.66 4.03 15.38
C ASP A 59 3.95 4.61 15.98
N LEU A 60 4.86 3.72 16.39
CA LEU A 60 6.16 4.13 16.91
C LEU A 60 6.97 4.87 15.85
N LEU A 61 6.97 4.37 14.61
CA LEU A 61 7.67 5.00 13.50
C LEU A 61 7.18 6.45 13.30
N ARG A 62 5.87 6.64 13.27
CA ARG A 62 5.29 7.98 13.18
C ARG A 62 5.67 8.86 14.36
N THR A 63 5.61 8.31 15.58
CA THR A 63 5.97 9.06 16.79
C THR A 63 7.43 9.52 16.74
N ILE A 64 8.34 8.66 16.30
CA ILE A 64 9.75 9.01 16.16
C ILE A 64 9.94 10.16 15.18
N ILE A 65 9.27 10.06 14.02
CA ILE A 65 9.35 11.11 12.99
C ILE A 65 8.85 12.44 13.54
N ASP A 66 7.68 12.42 14.21
CA ASP A 66 7.07 13.63 14.80
C ASP A 66 7.96 14.23 15.88
N ASN A 67 8.53 13.39 16.75
CA ASN A 67 9.40 13.86 17.83
C ASN A 67 10.73 14.44 17.34
N LEU A 68 11.18 14.01 16.16
CA LEU A 68 12.35 14.60 15.51
C LEU A 68 12.01 15.87 14.73
N GLN A 69 10.76 16.32 14.82
CA GLN A 69 10.25 17.53 14.15
C GLN A 69 10.33 17.43 12.62
N ALA A 70 10.16 16.22 12.12
CA ALA A 70 10.04 15.94 10.70
C ALA A 70 8.57 15.66 10.36
N SER A 71 8.24 15.71 9.08
CA SER A 71 6.88 15.44 8.60
C SER A 71 6.91 14.51 7.40
N VAL A 72 6.07 13.49 7.42
CA VAL A 72 5.83 12.68 6.24
C VAL A 72 4.96 13.49 5.29
N ILE A 73 5.37 13.58 4.02
CA ILE A 73 4.66 14.35 3.00
C ILE A 73 3.80 13.43 2.15
N GLN A 74 4.35 12.32 1.73
CA GLN A 74 3.70 11.35 0.84
C GLN A 74 4.51 10.08 0.80
N ILE A 75 3.91 9.02 0.28
CA ILE A 75 4.65 7.82 -0.11
C ILE A 75 4.42 7.53 -1.59
N VAL A 76 5.41 6.91 -2.23
CA VAL A 76 5.35 6.58 -3.65
C VAL A 76 5.74 5.13 -3.85
N ILE A 77 4.89 4.36 -4.52
CA ILE A 77 5.27 3.04 -5.04
C ILE A 77 6.03 3.30 -6.32
N ASN A 78 7.36 3.22 -6.27
CA ASN A 78 8.22 3.79 -7.30
C ASN A 78 8.81 2.78 -8.27
N ASP A 79 8.78 1.50 -7.95
CA ASP A 79 9.39 0.50 -8.81
C ASP A 79 8.81 -0.89 -8.58
N LEU A 80 9.00 -1.75 -9.58
CA LEU A 80 8.70 -3.17 -9.52
C LEU A 80 9.80 -3.89 -10.30
N LYS A 81 10.58 -4.71 -9.60
CA LYS A 81 11.68 -5.48 -10.18
C LYS A 81 11.60 -6.92 -9.72
N ASP A 82 11.59 -7.84 -10.67
CA ASP A 82 11.58 -9.28 -10.39
C ASP A 82 10.50 -9.70 -9.39
N GLY A 83 9.29 -9.14 -9.55
CA GLY A 83 8.15 -9.41 -8.68
C GLY A 83 8.17 -8.70 -7.35
N THR A 84 9.16 -7.84 -7.08
CA THR A 84 9.29 -7.10 -5.84
C THR A 84 8.95 -5.63 -6.05
N PHE A 85 7.96 -5.15 -5.29
CA PHE A 85 7.59 -3.74 -5.29
C PHE A 85 8.51 -2.94 -4.36
N PHE A 86 8.86 -1.74 -4.80
CA PHE A 86 9.66 -0.79 -4.03
C PHE A 86 8.82 0.44 -3.73
N ALA A 87 9.06 1.04 -2.58
CA ALA A 87 8.40 2.27 -2.20
C ALA A 87 9.40 3.26 -1.58
N LYS A 88 9.03 4.52 -1.62
CA LYS A 88 9.78 5.59 -0.96
C LYS A 88 8.86 6.41 -0.09
N ILE A 89 9.34 6.72 1.11
CA ILE A 89 8.68 7.62 2.04
C ILE A 89 9.35 8.98 1.88
N HIS A 90 8.57 9.97 1.52
CA HIS A 90 9.06 11.35 1.40
C HIS A 90 8.84 12.09 2.70
N ILE A 91 9.92 12.55 3.29
CA ILE A 91 9.93 13.25 4.58
C ILE A 91 10.58 14.61 4.39
N THR A 92 10.01 15.62 5.03
CA THR A 92 10.63 16.94 5.12
C THR A 92 11.01 17.25 6.56
N LYS A 93 12.16 17.87 6.73
CA LYS A 93 12.62 18.41 8.01
C LYS A 93 13.31 19.74 7.74
N ASP A 94 12.78 20.82 8.29
CA ASP A 94 13.23 22.18 7.99
C ASP A 94 13.18 22.43 6.47
N THR A 95 14.32 22.68 5.84
CA THR A 95 14.43 22.87 4.39
C THR A 95 14.91 21.61 3.66
N THR A 96 15.17 20.52 4.41
CA THR A 96 15.71 19.29 3.85
C THR A 96 14.58 18.34 3.48
N GLN A 97 14.68 17.77 2.28
CA GLN A 97 13.78 16.72 1.83
C GLN A 97 14.53 15.40 1.75
N LEU A 98 13.91 14.35 2.32
CA LEU A 98 14.50 13.02 2.37
C LEU A 98 13.58 12.04 1.66
N GLU A 99 14.19 11.10 0.95
CA GLU A 99 13.49 9.95 0.37
C GLU A 99 14.05 8.69 1.01
N ILE A 100 13.18 7.94 1.68
CA ILE A 100 13.59 6.76 2.43
C ILE A 100 13.02 5.52 1.76
N ASP A 101 13.92 4.58 1.43
CA ASP A 101 13.51 3.30 0.86
C ASP A 101 12.69 2.50 1.89
N ALA A 102 11.61 1.88 1.42
CA ALA A 102 10.72 1.12 2.28
C ALA A 102 10.00 0.05 1.48
N ARG A 103 9.55 -0.99 2.17
CA ARG A 103 8.58 -1.90 1.56
C ARG A 103 7.24 -1.17 1.40
N PRO A 104 6.49 -1.45 0.32
CA PRO A 104 5.16 -0.82 0.15
C PRO A 104 4.24 -0.99 1.36
N SER A 105 4.23 -2.16 1.99
CA SER A 105 3.39 -2.42 3.16
C SER A 105 3.68 -1.47 4.32
N ASP A 106 4.95 -1.24 4.62
CA ASP A 106 5.36 -0.33 5.70
C ASP A 106 5.07 1.13 5.34
N ALA A 107 5.33 1.50 4.09
CA ALA A 107 5.05 2.85 3.61
C ALA A 107 3.56 3.17 3.67
N ILE A 108 2.71 2.23 3.24
CA ILE A 108 1.25 2.40 3.30
C ILE A 108 0.76 2.47 4.75
N ALA A 109 1.27 1.58 5.62
CA ALA A 109 0.90 1.59 7.03
C ALA A 109 1.23 2.94 7.70
N LEU A 110 2.35 3.53 7.32
CA LEU A 110 2.72 4.86 7.79
C LEU A 110 1.82 5.95 7.18
N ALA A 111 1.55 5.87 5.88
CA ALA A 111 0.75 6.87 5.18
C ALA A 111 -0.68 6.96 5.73
N VAL A 112 -1.32 5.82 6.03
CA VAL A 112 -2.68 5.83 6.59
C VAL A 112 -2.72 6.46 7.98
N ARG A 113 -1.64 6.32 8.77
CA ARG A 113 -1.52 6.94 10.09
C ARG A 113 -1.25 8.44 9.98
N ALA A 114 -0.34 8.81 9.11
CA ALA A 114 0.03 10.22 8.91
C ALA A 114 -1.01 10.98 8.08
N LYS A 115 -1.96 10.28 7.46
CA LYS A 115 -3.01 10.86 6.60
C LYS A 115 -2.42 11.65 5.44
N VAL A 116 -1.43 11.05 4.80
CA VAL A 116 -0.77 11.63 3.62
C VAL A 116 -1.09 10.81 2.38
N PRO A 117 -0.96 11.41 1.19
CA PRO A 117 -1.31 10.70 -0.05
C PRO A 117 -0.33 9.60 -0.38
N ILE A 118 -0.87 8.60 -1.10
CA ILE A 118 -0.13 7.48 -1.66
C ILE A 118 -0.13 7.67 -3.17
N PHE A 119 1.05 7.60 -3.78
CA PHE A 119 1.21 7.68 -5.22
C PHE A 119 1.82 6.40 -5.77
N ALA A 120 1.55 6.12 -7.03
CA ALA A 120 2.25 5.07 -7.76
C ALA A 120 2.82 5.64 -9.05
N ASP A 121 4.03 5.21 -9.37
CA ASP A 121 4.68 5.59 -10.62
C ASP A 121 3.95 4.94 -11.79
N GLU A 122 3.84 5.67 -12.89
CA GLU A 122 3.15 5.21 -14.10
C GLU A 122 3.72 3.86 -14.58
N LYS A 123 5.01 3.69 -14.54
CA LYS A 123 5.66 2.43 -14.97
C LYS A 123 5.24 1.22 -14.13
N VAL A 124 4.96 1.43 -12.85
CA VAL A 124 4.47 0.36 -11.96
C VAL A 124 3.04 0.00 -12.35
N LEU A 125 2.21 1.00 -12.57
CA LEU A 125 0.83 0.78 -12.97
C LEU A 125 0.72 0.13 -14.34
N ASP A 126 1.54 0.54 -15.29
CA ASP A 126 1.56 -0.05 -16.63
C ASP A 126 1.91 -1.54 -16.59
N THR A 127 2.78 -1.94 -15.67
CA THR A 127 3.22 -3.33 -15.55
C THR A 127 2.27 -4.19 -14.72
N ALA A 128 1.75 -3.65 -13.62
CA ALA A 128 1.12 -4.47 -12.58
C ALA A 128 -0.35 -4.12 -12.30
N SER A 129 -0.89 -3.07 -12.89
CA SER A 129 -2.28 -2.71 -12.62
C SER A 129 -3.25 -3.59 -13.39
N ILE A 130 -4.45 -3.69 -12.84
CA ILE A 130 -5.59 -4.34 -13.45
C ILE A 130 -6.60 -3.25 -13.79
N VAL A 131 -7.08 -3.25 -15.05
CA VAL A 131 -8.08 -2.28 -15.50
C VAL A 131 -9.44 -2.94 -15.49
N SER A 132 -10.44 -2.26 -14.93
CA SER A 132 -11.82 -2.66 -15.05
C SER A 132 -12.61 -1.54 -15.72
N GLU A 133 -13.28 -1.87 -16.81
CA GLU A 133 -14.11 -0.93 -17.58
C GLU A 133 -15.56 -0.93 -17.12
N SER A 134 -15.92 -1.79 -16.18
CA SER A 134 -17.29 -2.04 -15.76
C SER A 134 -17.52 -1.59 -14.33
N GLY A 135 -18.78 -1.57 -13.89
CA GLY A 135 -19.16 -1.11 -12.56
C GLY A 135 -18.51 -1.88 -11.42
N GLU A 136 -18.61 -1.33 -10.24
CA GLU A 136 -17.90 -1.76 -9.05
C GLU A 136 -18.06 -3.25 -8.72
N GLU A 137 -19.25 -3.83 -8.96
CA GLU A 137 -19.48 -5.24 -8.70
C GLU A 137 -18.74 -6.15 -9.67
N GLU A 138 -18.66 -5.77 -10.94
CA GLU A 138 -17.89 -6.51 -11.92
C GLU A 138 -16.39 -6.38 -11.69
N GLU A 139 -15.95 -5.24 -11.18
CA GLU A 139 -14.56 -5.03 -10.77
C GLU A 139 -14.15 -6.00 -9.67
N ILE A 140 -14.99 -6.15 -8.66
CA ILE A 140 -14.76 -7.08 -7.55
C ILE A 140 -14.72 -8.52 -8.06
N ALA A 141 -15.65 -8.90 -8.95
CA ALA A 141 -15.69 -10.23 -9.52
C ALA A 141 -14.43 -10.55 -10.34
N ARG A 142 -13.99 -9.61 -11.18
CA ARG A 142 -12.76 -9.75 -11.97
C ARG A 142 -11.53 -9.85 -11.09
N PHE A 143 -11.50 -9.08 -10.03
CA PHE A 143 -10.40 -9.12 -9.07
C PHE A 143 -10.33 -10.48 -8.38
N ARG A 144 -11.47 -11.02 -7.98
CA ARG A 144 -11.55 -12.38 -7.41
C ARG A 144 -11.06 -13.43 -8.38
N ASP A 145 -11.45 -13.32 -9.66
CA ASP A 145 -10.99 -14.23 -10.70
C ASP A 145 -9.48 -14.11 -10.91
N PHE A 146 -8.96 -12.90 -10.90
CA PHE A 146 -7.52 -12.68 -10.98
C PHE A 146 -6.79 -13.35 -9.83
N LEU A 147 -7.29 -13.24 -8.61
CA LEU A 147 -6.67 -13.85 -7.44
C LEU A 147 -6.70 -15.39 -7.50
N LYS A 148 -7.70 -15.98 -8.17
CA LYS A 148 -7.77 -17.42 -8.35
C LYS A 148 -6.73 -17.94 -9.32
N ASP A 149 -6.37 -17.15 -10.34
CA ASP A 149 -5.45 -17.54 -11.40
C ASP A 149 -3.98 -17.26 -11.05
N VAL A 150 -3.72 -16.53 -9.99
CA VAL A 150 -2.37 -16.17 -9.57
C VAL A 150 -1.81 -17.28 -8.68
N ASP A 151 -0.60 -17.76 -9.02
CA ASP A 151 0.12 -18.70 -8.18
C ASP A 151 0.63 -17.97 -6.94
N PRO A 152 0.22 -18.42 -5.75
CA PRO A 152 0.67 -17.79 -4.50
C PRO A 152 2.18 -17.80 -4.30
N GLU A 153 2.86 -18.80 -4.86
CA GLU A 153 4.32 -18.89 -4.73
C GLU A 153 5.05 -17.78 -5.50
N ASP A 154 4.40 -17.19 -6.51
CA ASP A 154 4.99 -16.08 -7.28
C ASP A 154 5.19 -14.82 -6.45
N PHE A 155 4.49 -14.71 -5.33
CA PHE A 155 4.49 -13.50 -4.49
C PHE A 155 5.17 -13.68 -3.13
N THR A 156 5.58 -14.88 -2.79
CA THR A 156 6.22 -15.19 -1.50
C THR A 156 7.74 -15.28 -1.58
N LYS A 157 8.32 -15.08 -2.74
CA LYS A 157 9.77 -15.16 -2.95
C LYS A 157 10.44 -13.82 -2.80
#